data_fde8de5bccbee9d2b23e34325bd21e7c
#
_entry.id   fde8de5bccbee9d2b23e34325bd21e7c
#
_cell.length_a   1.000
_cell.length_b   1.000
_cell.length_c   1.000
_cell.angle_alpha   90.00
_cell.angle_beta   90.00
_cell.angle_gamma   90.00
#
_symmetry.space_group_name_H-M   'P 1'
#
loop_
_entity.id
_entity.type
_entity.pdbx_description
1 polymer ?
#
loop_
_entity_poly.entity_id
_entity_poly.type
_entity_poly.pdbx_seq_one_letter_code
_entity_poly.pdbx_strand_id
1 'polypeptide(L)'
;MPQKRWNDHLMSRRAVLRHGANGLLAGAALWALPSVAWGRQAWERLDETRAIVDGRTPTGRGITLDLPSVSEDGASVRLTVSVDSPMSSDDYVEAIHLYALGNPSPPIATFRLTPRAGKAEITTRVRLNESQTVVALAEMSDGSVRVAEQRPRVTVSGCLIREETYGNGSDDTLPEPRVRMPRRLAAGEPGEIITLLNHPMETGLREDADGETIPQRIIERFRAELDGETVIDAELARSLAADPYIRFYFRAEEEGELYLLWQEDSGATAESRQSVSPG
;
A
#
# COMPACT_ATOMS: atom_id res chain seq x y z
N MET A 1 -26.32 -21.85 77.40
CA MET A 1 -26.51 -23.28 77.68
C MET A 1 -27.21 -23.93 76.52
N PRO A 2 -26.80 -25.11 75.98
CA PRO A 2 -25.54 -25.83 76.16
C PRO A 2 -24.85 -26.14 74.84
N GLN A 3 -23.58 -26.50 74.97
CA GLN A 3 -22.68 -27.06 73.94
C GLN A 3 -23.17 -28.42 73.47
N LYS A 4 -22.83 -28.84 72.25
CA LYS A 4 -22.62 -30.21 71.81
C LYS A 4 -21.60 -30.30 70.72
N ARG A 5 -20.44 -30.60 71.03
CA ARG A 5 -19.56 -31.78 70.85
C ARG A 5 -19.42 -32.31 69.45
N TRP A 6 -18.18 -32.27 69.05
CA TRP A 6 -17.49 -32.98 68.00
C TRP A 6 -17.69 -34.49 68.04
N ASN A 7 -17.75 -35.12 66.89
CA ASN A 7 -17.28 -36.51 66.80
C ASN A 7 -16.62 -36.75 65.44
N ASP A 8 -15.31 -36.99 65.52
CA ASP A 8 -14.48 -37.60 64.51
C ASP A 8 -14.98 -39.02 64.15
N HIS A 9 -14.99 -39.33 62.88
CA HIS A 9 -14.83 -40.69 62.43
C HIS A 9 -13.81 -40.75 61.28
N LEU A 10 -12.59 -41.06 61.69
CA LEU A 10 -11.58 -41.70 60.89
C LEU A 10 -12.10 -43.03 60.35
N MET A 11 -12.19 -43.20 59.07
CA MET A 11 -12.26 -44.51 58.47
C MET A 11 -11.11 -44.82 57.59
N SER A 12 -10.44 -45.82 57.98
CA SER A 12 -9.22 -46.51 57.58
C SER A 12 -9.12 -46.83 56.08
N ARG A 13 -7.91 -46.66 55.61
CA ARG A 13 -7.40 -47.35 54.42
C ARG A 13 -7.36 -48.83 54.65
N ARG A 14 -8.05 -49.66 53.86
CA ARG A 14 -7.68 -51.03 53.40
C ARG A 14 -8.91 -51.80 52.94
N ALA A 15 -8.69 -52.51 51.85
CA ALA A 15 -9.57 -53.44 51.14
C ALA A 15 -10.62 -52.79 50.23
N VAL A 16 -10.52 -52.99 48.93
CA VAL A 16 -10.74 -54.23 48.24
C VAL A 16 -10.09 -54.25 46.88
N LEU A 17 -9.08 -55.08 46.70
CA LEU A 17 -8.76 -55.68 45.40
C LEU A 17 -9.75 -56.82 45.16
N ARG A 18 -10.46 -56.82 44.02
CA ARG A 18 -10.69 -58.00 43.20
C ARG A 18 -11.91 -57.88 42.30
N HIS A 19 -11.65 -58.28 41.06
CA HIS A 19 -12.57 -58.69 40.00
C HIS A 19 -13.17 -57.61 39.11
N GLY A 20 -12.72 -57.67 37.89
CA GLY A 20 -13.53 -57.74 36.74
C GLY A 20 -12.78 -57.28 35.47
N ALA A 21 -12.33 -58.22 34.72
CA ALA A 21 -11.75 -58.05 33.36
C ALA A 21 -12.80 -57.59 32.33
N ASN A 22 -12.30 -56.98 31.25
CA ASN A 22 -12.90 -56.78 29.94
C ASN A 22 -13.69 -55.49 29.70
N GLY A 23 -13.09 -54.67 28.88
CA GLY A 23 -13.72 -53.52 28.25
C GLY A 23 -12.69 -52.60 27.56
N LEU A 24 -11.96 -53.12 26.54
CA LEU A 24 -11.22 -52.31 25.60
C LEU A 24 -12.21 -51.43 24.82
N LEU A 25 -12.40 -50.18 25.21
CA LEU A 25 -12.92 -49.14 24.37
C LEU A 25 -11.80 -48.15 24.16
N ALA A 26 -11.12 -48.27 22.98
CA ALA A 26 -10.20 -47.29 22.47
C ALA A 26 -11.00 -46.03 22.12
N GLY A 27 -11.10 -45.11 23.08
CA GLY A 27 -11.53 -43.74 22.84
C GLY A 27 -10.44 -42.99 22.07
N ALA A 28 -10.56 -42.93 20.77
CA ALA A 28 -9.81 -41.99 19.98
C ALA A 28 -10.24 -40.57 20.41
N ALA A 29 -9.51 -39.97 21.34
CA ALA A 29 -9.59 -38.55 21.61
C ALA A 29 -9.09 -37.82 20.34
N LEU A 30 -10.01 -37.48 19.44
CA LEU A 30 -9.79 -36.49 18.43
C LEU A 30 -9.41 -35.19 19.15
N TRP A 31 -8.13 -34.93 19.25
CA TRP A 31 -7.61 -33.61 19.57
C TRP A 31 -8.07 -32.69 18.44
N ALA A 32 -9.23 -32.06 18.61
CA ALA A 32 -9.60 -30.88 17.80
C ALA A 32 -8.57 -29.83 18.13
N LEU A 33 -7.53 -29.75 17.28
CA LEU A 33 -6.68 -28.59 17.25
C LEU A 33 -7.61 -27.39 17.06
N PRO A 34 -7.54 -26.37 17.95
CA PRO A 34 -8.30 -25.16 17.70
C PRO A 34 -7.85 -24.67 16.31
N SER A 35 -8.75 -24.69 15.35
CA SER A 35 -8.57 -23.95 14.13
C SER A 35 -8.38 -22.51 14.58
N VAL A 36 -7.12 -22.04 14.57
CA VAL A 36 -6.82 -20.62 14.69
C VAL A 36 -7.63 -20.00 13.58
N ALA A 37 -8.74 -19.36 13.92
CA ALA A 37 -9.48 -18.54 13.00
C ALA A 37 -8.51 -17.40 12.60
N TRP A 38 -7.78 -17.61 11.53
CA TRP A 38 -6.98 -16.57 10.91
C TRP A 38 -7.98 -15.51 10.50
N GLY A 39 -7.97 -14.39 11.22
CA GLY A 39 -8.78 -13.25 10.85
C GLY A 39 -8.50 -12.96 9.37
N ARG A 40 -9.57 -12.75 8.62
CA ARG A 40 -9.49 -12.40 7.19
C ARG A 40 -8.44 -11.32 6.99
N GLN A 41 -7.47 -11.55 6.12
CA GLN A 41 -6.44 -10.56 5.82
C GLN A 41 -7.12 -9.31 5.24
N ALA A 42 -6.53 -8.13 5.47
CA ALA A 42 -7.24 -6.90 5.12
C ALA A 42 -7.44 -6.77 3.61
N TRP A 43 -6.51 -7.25 2.79
CA TRP A 43 -6.64 -7.28 1.34
C TRP A 43 -7.86 -8.09 0.85
N GLU A 44 -8.33 -9.08 1.60
CA GLU A 44 -9.51 -9.86 1.24
C GLU A 44 -10.84 -9.09 1.33
N ARG A 45 -10.81 -7.84 1.82
CA ARG A 45 -12.01 -7.03 2.03
C ARG A 45 -12.50 -6.32 0.79
N LEU A 46 -11.64 -6.09 -0.19
CA LEU A 46 -11.96 -5.44 -1.45
C LEU A 46 -12.04 -6.47 -2.58
N ASP A 47 -13.00 -6.29 -3.49
CA ASP A 47 -13.13 -7.14 -4.67
C ASP A 47 -11.96 -6.95 -5.62
N GLU A 48 -11.47 -5.73 -5.77
CA GLU A 48 -10.33 -5.38 -6.62
C GLU A 48 -9.05 -6.10 -6.15
N THR A 49 -8.76 -6.07 -4.86
CA THR A 49 -7.56 -6.75 -4.33
C THR A 49 -7.68 -8.28 -4.43
N ARG A 50 -8.90 -8.82 -4.26
CA ARG A 50 -9.14 -10.25 -4.52
C ARG A 50 -8.96 -10.63 -5.99
N ALA A 51 -9.40 -9.75 -6.91
CA ALA A 51 -9.22 -9.97 -8.34
C ALA A 51 -7.73 -9.96 -8.75
N ILE A 52 -6.92 -9.07 -8.15
CA ILE A 52 -5.47 -9.07 -8.36
C ILE A 52 -4.85 -10.39 -7.87
N VAL A 53 -5.27 -10.89 -6.71
CA VAL A 53 -4.75 -12.15 -6.16
C VAL A 53 -5.21 -13.35 -6.99
N ASP A 54 -6.44 -13.34 -7.51
CA ASP A 54 -7.01 -14.32 -8.44
C ASP A 54 -6.74 -15.79 -8.04
N GLY A 55 -7.06 -16.13 -6.78
CA GLY A 55 -6.86 -17.48 -6.25
C GLY A 55 -5.42 -17.88 -5.96
N ARG A 56 -4.43 -17.04 -6.26
CA ARG A 56 -3.03 -17.22 -5.85
C ARG A 56 -2.89 -17.13 -4.33
N THR A 57 -1.82 -17.64 -3.77
CA THR A 57 -1.52 -17.50 -2.33
C THR A 57 -0.48 -16.38 -2.15
N PRO A 58 -0.87 -15.18 -1.70
CA PRO A 58 0.07 -14.09 -1.52
C PRO A 58 1.07 -14.39 -0.40
N THR A 59 2.29 -13.88 -0.53
CA THR A 59 3.30 -13.93 0.50
C THR A 59 3.65 -12.55 1.03
N GLY A 60 3.88 -12.44 2.33
CA GLY A 60 4.39 -11.20 2.95
C GLY A 60 5.92 -11.05 2.89
N ARG A 61 6.63 -12.00 2.26
CA ARG A 61 8.08 -11.94 2.16
C ARG A 61 8.50 -11.07 0.97
N GLY A 62 9.57 -10.28 1.17
CA GLY A 62 10.15 -9.50 0.09
C GLY A 62 9.30 -8.31 -0.35
N ILE A 63 8.35 -7.87 0.45
CA ILE A 63 7.63 -6.62 0.29
C ILE A 63 7.59 -5.89 1.62
N THR A 64 7.84 -4.59 1.61
CA THR A 64 7.76 -3.70 2.77
C THR A 64 6.87 -2.53 2.42
N LEU A 65 5.94 -2.21 3.30
CA LEU A 65 5.11 -1.03 3.25
C LEU A 65 5.43 -0.19 4.48
N ASP A 66 5.91 1.04 4.28
CA ASP A 66 6.33 1.95 5.35
C ASP A 66 5.46 3.21 5.35
N LEU A 67 4.75 3.40 6.46
CA LEU A 67 4.02 4.61 6.82
C LEU A 67 4.35 4.98 8.27
N PRO A 68 4.23 6.26 8.67
CA PRO A 68 4.35 6.63 10.07
C PRO A 68 3.27 5.92 10.90
N SER A 69 3.66 5.36 12.05
CA SER A 69 2.72 4.67 12.95
C SER A 69 1.60 5.59 13.44
N VAL A 70 1.88 6.90 13.53
CA VAL A 70 0.92 7.96 13.85
C VAL A 70 1.14 9.11 12.87
N SER A 71 0.05 9.58 12.26
CA SER A 71 0.02 10.82 11.48
C SER A 71 -0.91 11.81 12.14
N GLU A 72 -0.40 13.02 12.40
CA GLU A 72 -1.21 14.12 12.94
C GLU A 72 -2.13 14.71 11.87
N ASP A 73 -1.73 14.63 10.61
CA ASP A 73 -2.48 15.11 9.45
C ASP A 73 -2.68 13.95 8.46
N GLY A 74 -3.94 13.60 8.23
CA GLY A 74 -4.33 12.56 7.26
C GLY A 74 -4.37 13.06 5.82
N ALA A 75 -4.25 14.36 5.56
CA ALA A 75 -4.33 14.91 4.21
C ALA A 75 -3.09 14.58 3.36
N SER A 76 -1.92 14.35 4.00
CA SER A 76 -0.67 14.11 3.29
C SER A 76 0.26 13.19 4.08
N VAL A 77 -0.06 11.91 4.09
CA VAL A 77 0.72 10.87 4.79
C VAL A 77 1.73 10.27 3.83
N ARG A 78 3.02 10.31 4.21
CA ARG A 78 4.08 9.68 3.42
C ARG A 78 3.92 8.16 3.44
N LEU A 79 4.00 7.55 2.27
CA LEU A 79 3.98 6.10 2.07
C LEU A 79 5.18 5.70 1.23
N THR A 80 5.92 4.68 1.66
CA THR A 80 6.95 4.04 0.85
C THR A 80 6.62 2.55 0.73
N VAL A 81 6.64 2.03 -0.48
CA VAL A 81 6.58 0.61 -0.76
C VAL A 81 7.88 0.19 -1.42
N SER A 82 8.45 -0.93 -0.96
CA SER A 82 9.67 -1.52 -1.51
C SER A 82 9.46 -3.01 -1.70
N VAL A 83 9.88 -3.53 -2.83
CA VAL A 83 9.76 -4.95 -3.19
C VAL A 83 11.13 -5.48 -3.56
N ASP A 84 11.55 -6.56 -2.91
CA ASP A 84 12.83 -7.21 -3.18
C ASP A 84 12.77 -7.89 -4.55
N SER A 85 13.52 -7.38 -5.52
CA SER A 85 13.65 -7.93 -6.86
C SER A 85 14.95 -7.41 -7.48
N PRO A 86 15.65 -8.22 -8.27
CA PRO A 86 16.82 -7.77 -9.02
C PRO A 86 16.46 -6.79 -10.15
N MET A 87 15.17 -6.68 -10.48
CA MET A 87 14.68 -5.90 -11.62
C MET A 87 15.44 -6.23 -12.90
N SER A 88 15.59 -7.54 -13.16
CA SER A 88 16.17 -8.07 -14.39
C SER A 88 15.07 -8.39 -15.42
N SER A 89 15.44 -8.74 -16.65
CA SER A 89 14.48 -9.15 -17.68
C SER A 89 13.60 -10.33 -17.28
N ASP A 90 14.11 -11.23 -16.43
CA ASP A 90 13.45 -12.50 -16.10
C ASP A 90 12.81 -12.49 -14.70
N ASP A 91 13.24 -11.57 -13.81
CA ASP A 91 12.73 -11.42 -12.45
C ASP A 91 12.60 -9.94 -12.10
N TYR A 92 11.39 -9.42 -12.20
CA TYR A 92 11.06 -8.04 -11.87
C TYR A 92 9.65 -7.90 -11.29
N VAL A 93 9.37 -6.74 -10.75
CA VAL A 93 8.04 -6.35 -10.28
C VAL A 93 7.27 -5.76 -11.45
N GLU A 94 6.19 -6.39 -11.86
CA GLU A 94 5.33 -5.90 -12.95
C GLU A 94 4.44 -4.76 -12.52
N ALA A 95 3.82 -4.91 -11.33
CA ALA A 95 2.89 -3.90 -10.81
C ALA A 95 2.92 -3.82 -9.29
N ILE A 96 2.72 -2.62 -8.76
CA ILE A 96 2.47 -2.36 -7.34
C ILE A 96 1.15 -1.62 -7.22
N HIS A 97 0.20 -2.22 -6.49
CA HIS A 97 -1.13 -1.68 -6.25
C HIS A 97 -1.24 -1.23 -4.79
N LEU A 98 -1.72 -0.01 -4.57
CA LEU A 98 -1.87 0.60 -3.24
C LEU A 98 -3.34 0.92 -2.95
N TYR A 99 -3.81 0.56 -1.76
CA TYR A 99 -5.18 0.78 -1.31
C TYR A 99 -5.24 1.30 0.13
N ALA A 100 -6.13 2.25 0.38
CA ALA A 100 -6.52 2.75 1.70
C ALA A 100 -7.96 2.30 1.99
N LEU A 101 -8.13 1.23 2.79
CA LEU A 101 -9.40 0.49 2.89
C LEU A 101 -10.55 1.25 3.53
N GLY A 102 -10.27 2.30 4.30
CA GLY A 102 -11.29 3.13 4.97
C GLY A 102 -11.59 4.43 4.23
N ASN A 103 -10.94 4.69 3.09
CA ASN A 103 -11.29 5.85 2.27
C ASN A 103 -12.56 5.61 1.47
N PRO A 104 -13.36 6.65 1.16
CA PRO A 104 -14.52 6.52 0.27
C PRO A 104 -14.18 5.98 -1.12
N SER A 105 -12.95 6.25 -1.58
CA SER A 105 -12.35 5.67 -2.78
C SER A 105 -11.06 4.94 -2.36
N PRO A 106 -11.09 3.63 -2.12
CA PRO A 106 -9.95 2.87 -1.60
C PRO A 106 -8.69 2.88 -2.47
N PRO A 107 -8.75 2.86 -3.82
CA PRO A 107 -7.56 2.91 -4.66
C PRO A 107 -6.73 4.18 -4.42
N ILE A 108 -5.41 4.01 -4.27
CA ILE A 108 -4.44 5.11 -4.15
C ILE A 108 -3.72 5.29 -5.48
N ALA A 109 -3.08 4.22 -5.95
CA ALA A 109 -2.36 4.18 -7.22
C ALA A 109 -2.03 2.74 -7.62
N THR A 110 -1.82 2.54 -8.93
CA THR A 110 -1.17 1.37 -9.50
C THR A 110 0.07 1.82 -10.25
N PHE A 111 1.23 1.30 -9.89
CA PHE A 111 2.51 1.57 -10.54
C PHE A 111 2.95 0.34 -11.33
N ARG A 112 2.99 0.42 -12.65
CA ARG A 112 3.55 -0.62 -13.51
C ARG A 112 5.00 -0.32 -13.78
N LEU A 113 5.87 -1.26 -13.48
CA LEU A 113 7.31 -1.13 -13.59
C LEU A 113 7.86 -1.99 -14.73
N THR A 114 9.01 -1.61 -15.23
CA THR A 114 9.82 -2.43 -16.12
C THR A 114 11.19 -2.69 -15.49
N PRO A 115 12.01 -3.60 -16.01
CA PRO A 115 13.39 -3.77 -15.58
C PRO A 115 14.23 -2.48 -15.62
N ARG A 116 13.85 -1.51 -16.44
CA ARG A 116 14.51 -0.20 -16.52
C ARG A 116 14.35 0.66 -15.24
N ALA A 117 13.41 0.33 -14.37
CA ALA A 117 13.33 0.95 -13.05
C ALA A 117 14.57 0.62 -12.19
N GLY A 118 15.16 -0.56 -12.38
CA GLY A 118 16.38 -0.99 -11.68
C GLY A 118 16.18 -1.24 -10.18
N LYS A 119 15.14 -0.66 -9.57
CA LYS A 119 14.75 -0.87 -8.17
C LYS A 119 13.25 -0.68 -8.03
N ALA A 120 12.58 -1.63 -7.41
CA ALA A 120 11.14 -1.57 -7.15
C ALA A 120 10.85 -0.91 -5.80
N GLU A 121 11.08 0.38 -5.72
CA GLU A 121 10.77 1.22 -4.56
C GLU A 121 10.09 2.50 -5.00
N ILE A 122 8.90 2.75 -4.45
CA ILE A 122 8.10 3.95 -4.73
C ILE A 122 7.80 4.65 -3.42
N THR A 123 8.02 5.97 -3.38
CA THR A 123 7.50 6.81 -2.30
C THR A 123 6.51 7.81 -2.86
N THR A 124 5.36 7.90 -2.22
CA THR A 124 4.33 8.89 -2.54
C THR A 124 3.69 9.45 -1.28
N ARG A 125 2.67 10.29 -1.43
CA ARG A 125 1.86 10.80 -0.32
C ARG A 125 0.40 10.45 -0.55
N VAL A 126 -0.27 10.01 0.50
CA VAL A 126 -1.65 9.52 0.42
C VAL A 126 -2.55 10.24 1.40
N ARG A 127 -3.84 10.35 1.06
CA ARG A 127 -4.87 10.81 1.99
C ARG A 127 -5.39 9.63 2.78
N LEU A 128 -5.51 9.79 4.09
CA LEU A 128 -6.14 8.84 4.98
C LEU A 128 -7.23 9.55 5.78
N ASN A 129 -8.47 9.19 5.55
CA ASN A 129 -9.62 9.85 6.19
C ASN A 129 -9.71 9.52 7.67
N GLU A 130 -9.21 8.35 8.07
CA GLU A 130 -9.23 7.85 9.43
C GLU A 130 -8.08 6.85 9.67
N SER A 131 -7.95 6.40 10.92
CA SER A 131 -7.05 5.28 11.26
C SER A 131 -7.54 4.01 10.57
N GLN A 132 -6.83 3.52 9.59
CA GLN A 132 -7.27 2.46 8.70
C GLN A 132 -6.12 1.57 8.26
N THR A 133 -6.45 0.45 7.61
CA THR A 133 -5.43 -0.40 7.00
C THR A 133 -5.13 0.09 5.59
N VAL A 134 -3.85 0.27 5.31
CA VAL A 134 -3.30 0.48 3.97
C VAL A 134 -2.72 -0.86 3.51
N VAL A 135 -2.98 -1.21 2.26
CA VAL A 135 -2.55 -2.46 1.63
C VAL A 135 -1.69 -2.15 0.43
N ALA A 136 -0.59 -2.87 0.29
CA ALA A 136 0.22 -2.92 -0.91
C ALA A 136 0.23 -4.36 -1.45
N LEU A 137 -0.05 -4.52 -2.75
CA LEU A 137 0.06 -5.77 -3.48
C LEU A 137 1.11 -5.58 -4.58
N ALA A 138 2.01 -6.53 -4.74
CA ALA A 138 2.98 -6.53 -5.84
C ALA A 138 2.81 -7.79 -6.67
N GLU A 139 2.62 -7.61 -7.97
CA GLU A 139 2.63 -8.67 -8.96
C GLU A 139 4.05 -8.82 -9.52
N MET A 140 4.53 -10.05 -9.54
CA MET A 140 5.87 -10.38 -10.01
C MET A 140 5.81 -10.99 -11.40
N SER A 141 6.88 -10.88 -12.17
CA SER A 141 7.01 -11.45 -13.52
C SER A 141 6.87 -12.97 -13.58
N ASP A 142 7.07 -13.67 -12.46
CA ASP A 142 6.83 -15.11 -12.33
C ASP A 142 5.36 -15.46 -12.01
N GLY A 143 4.47 -14.46 -11.97
CA GLY A 143 3.06 -14.58 -11.63
C GLY A 143 2.77 -14.71 -10.14
N SER A 144 3.78 -14.67 -9.26
CA SER A 144 3.54 -14.64 -7.81
C SER A 144 3.04 -13.28 -7.35
N VAL A 145 2.35 -13.25 -6.19
CA VAL A 145 1.85 -12.02 -5.57
C VAL A 145 2.43 -11.88 -4.18
N ARG A 146 2.90 -10.67 -3.87
CA ARG A 146 3.33 -10.29 -2.53
C ARG A 146 2.37 -9.29 -1.93
N VAL A 147 2.18 -9.34 -0.61
CA VAL A 147 1.27 -8.44 0.11
C VAL A 147 1.91 -7.90 1.36
N ALA A 148 1.74 -6.61 1.60
CA ALA A 148 2.06 -5.96 2.86
C ALA A 148 0.88 -5.11 3.33
N GLU A 149 0.65 -5.09 4.63
CA GLU A 149 -0.42 -4.33 5.26
C GLU A 149 0.14 -3.54 6.44
N GLN A 150 -0.28 -2.28 6.57
CA GLN A 150 0.05 -1.45 7.72
C GLN A 150 -1.16 -0.64 8.16
N ARG A 151 -1.31 -0.44 9.46
CA ARG A 151 -2.42 0.33 10.02
C ARG A 151 -1.91 1.57 10.76
N PRO A 152 -1.67 2.68 10.07
CA PRO A 152 -1.34 3.95 10.71
C PRO A 152 -2.52 4.47 11.53
N ARG A 153 -2.19 5.18 12.62
CA ARG A 153 -3.14 5.97 13.38
C ARG A 153 -3.18 7.38 12.82
N VAL A 154 -4.37 7.87 12.51
CA VAL A 154 -4.60 9.24 12.05
C VAL A 154 -5.36 10.00 13.12
N THR A 155 -4.88 11.18 13.50
CA THR A 155 -5.50 12.01 14.53
C THR A 155 -6.42 13.10 13.96
N VAL A 156 -6.08 13.62 12.77
CA VAL A 156 -6.91 14.58 12.03
C VAL A 156 -7.21 13.99 10.65
N SER A 157 -8.50 13.92 10.32
CA SER A 157 -8.97 13.35 9.04
C SER A 157 -8.39 14.08 7.83
N GLY A 158 -7.98 13.31 6.83
CA GLY A 158 -7.55 13.84 5.53
C GLY A 158 -8.65 14.46 4.69
N CYS A 159 -9.93 14.30 5.07
CA CYS A 159 -11.07 14.97 4.43
C CYS A 159 -11.17 16.47 4.76
N LEU A 160 -10.53 16.92 5.84
CA LEU A 160 -10.42 18.34 6.16
C LEU A 160 -9.33 18.96 5.29
N ILE A 161 -9.63 19.11 4.00
CA ILE A 161 -8.73 19.77 3.06
C ILE A 161 -8.55 21.21 3.51
N ARG A 162 -7.31 21.61 3.76
CA ARG A 162 -6.95 23.02 3.81
C ARG A 162 -7.41 23.64 2.49
N GLU A 163 -8.13 24.78 2.58
CA GLU A 163 -8.27 25.71 1.47
C GLU A 163 -6.88 26.27 1.14
N GLU A 164 -6.00 25.44 0.64
CA GLU A 164 -4.80 25.96 0.00
C GLU A 164 -5.29 26.58 -1.32
N THR A 165 -4.95 27.81 -1.48
CA THR A 165 -5.28 28.70 -2.60
C THR A 165 -4.67 28.15 -3.90
N TYR A 166 -5.19 27.05 -4.37
CA TYR A 166 -5.09 26.71 -5.77
C TYR A 166 -6.05 27.70 -6.43
N GLY A 167 -5.53 28.73 -7.07
CA GLY A 167 -6.35 29.75 -7.69
C GLY A 167 -7.46 29.07 -8.51
N ASN A 168 -8.62 29.71 -8.58
CA ASN A 168 -9.75 29.31 -9.45
C ASN A 168 -9.33 29.36 -10.94
N GLY A 169 -8.15 28.84 -11.25
CA GLY A 169 -7.60 28.76 -12.60
C GLY A 169 -8.41 27.77 -13.40
N SER A 170 -9.32 28.33 -14.18
CA SER A 170 -9.82 27.72 -15.42
C SER A 170 -8.73 27.68 -16.51
N ASP A 171 -7.45 27.66 -16.11
CA ASP A 171 -6.37 27.48 -17.06
C ASP A 171 -6.26 25.99 -17.41
N ASP A 172 -6.50 25.68 -18.67
CA ASP A 172 -6.36 24.34 -19.26
C ASP A 172 -4.88 23.84 -19.25
N THR A 173 -3.99 24.57 -18.59
CA THR A 173 -2.56 24.25 -18.52
C THR A 173 -2.14 23.88 -17.11
N LEU A 174 -1.53 22.70 -16.97
CA LEU A 174 -0.91 22.29 -15.72
C LEU A 174 0.38 23.09 -15.47
N PRO A 175 0.74 23.36 -14.20
CA PRO A 175 1.99 24.05 -13.87
C PRO A 175 3.21 23.19 -14.23
N GLU A 176 4.36 23.85 -14.38
CA GLU A 176 5.62 23.16 -14.66
C GLU A 176 5.98 22.19 -13.50
N PRO A 177 6.26 20.90 -13.81
CA PRO A 177 6.66 19.93 -12.80
C PRO A 177 8.05 20.23 -12.26
N ARG A 178 8.26 19.99 -10.97
CA ARG A 178 9.58 20.04 -10.35
C ARG A 178 10.19 18.65 -10.37
N VAL A 179 11.34 18.52 -10.99
CA VAL A 179 12.08 17.27 -11.13
C VAL A 179 13.46 17.41 -10.49
N ARG A 180 13.81 16.44 -9.65
CA ARG A 180 15.15 16.35 -9.05
C ARG A 180 15.81 15.05 -9.48
N MET A 181 16.86 15.20 -10.27
CA MET A 181 17.71 14.11 -10.75
C MET A 181 18.76 13.70 -9.70
N PRO A 182 19.29 12.47 -9.75
CA PRO A 182 20.40 12.06 -8.92
C PRO A 182 21.65 12.90 -9.25
N ARG A 183 22.40 13.29 -8.24
CA ARG A 183 23.65 14.07 -8.42
C ARG A 183 24.74 13.27 -9.11
N ARG A 184 24.74 11.97 -8.96
CA ARG A 184 25.66 11.01 -9.58
C ARG A 184 24.84 9.79 -9.96
N LEU A 185 25.07 9.30 -11.16
CA LEU A 185 24.43 8.11 -11.70
C LEU A 185 25.55 7.24 -12.26
N ALA A 186 25.81 6.08 -11.70
CA ALA A 186 26.71 5.11 -12.29
C ALA A 186 26.00 4.31 -13.37
N ALA A 187 26.68 3.96 -14.45
CA ALA A 187 26.12 3.15 -15.52
C ALA A 187 25.60 1.81 -14.99
N GLY A 188 24.38 1.44 -15.32
CA GLY A 188 23.73 0.21 -14.89
C GLY A 188 23.22 0.20 -13.45
N GLU A 189 23.50 1.22 -12.64
CA GLU A 189 23.00 1.32 -11.29
C GLU A 189 21.69 2.12 -11.19
N PRO A 190 20.77 1.79 -10.28
CA PRO A 190 19.54 2.53 -10.11
C PRO A 190 19.77 3.95 -9.59
N GLY A 191 19.32 4.96 -10.32
CA GLY A 191 19.30 6.36 -9.92
C GLY A 191 17.97 6.78 -9.34
N GLU A 192 17.97 7.46 -8.18
CA GLU A 192 16.76 8.00 -7.56
C GLU A 192 16.31 9.28 -8.27
N ILE A 193 15.04 9.36 -8.61
CA ILE A 193 14.39 10.56 -9.13
C ILE A 193 13.21 10.95 -8.26
N ILE A 194 13.03 12.25 -8.05
CA ILE A 194 11.93 12.83 -7.31
C ILE A 194 11.17 13.78 -8.19
N THR A 195 9.86 13.63 -8.25
CA THR A 195 8.97 14.50 -9.00
C THR A 195 7.92 15.11 -8.06
N LEU A 196 7.51 16.32 -8.36
CA LEU A 196 6.45 17.04 -7.66
C LEU A 196 5.72 17.91 -8.68
N LEU A 197 4.40 17.74 -8.76
CA LEU A 197 3.52 18.61 -9.54
C LEU A 197 2.60 19.36 -8.58
N ASN A 198 2.51 20.70 -8.71
CA ASN A 198 1.56 21.47 -7.89
C ASN A 198 0.15 21.25 -8.46
N HIS A 199 -0.72 20.54 -7.70
CA HIS A 199 -2.06 20.15 -8.15
C HIS A 199 -2.98 19.84 -6.96
N PRO A 200 -4.23 20.32 -6.91
CA PRO A 200 -5.13 20.16 -5.78
C PRO A 200 -5.56 18.70 -5.53
N MET A 201 -5.56 17.85 -6.56
CA MET A 201 -6.13 16.51 -6.49
C MET A 201 -7.56 16.53 -5.90
N GLU A 202 -8.44 17.39 -6.48
CA GLU A 202 -9.82 17.51 -6.04
C GLU A 202 -10.59 16.21 -6.30
N THR A 203 -11.21 15.71 -5.26
CA THR A 203 -11.77 14.35 -5.27
C THR A 203 -13.18 14.24 -5.87
N GLY A 204 -13.90 15.37 -6.00
CA GLY A 204 -15.30 15.35 -6.36
C GLY A 204 -16.23 14.88 -5.23
N LEU A 205 -15.74 14.85 -3.99
CA LEU A 205 -16.49 14.40 -2.81
C LEU A 205 -16.77 15.54 -1.83
N ARG A 206 -16.32 16.74 -2.15
CA ARG A 206 -16.41 17.93 -1.32
C ARG A 206 -17.47 18.88 -1.89
N GLU A 207 -18.17 19.61 -1.02
CA GLU A 207 -19.08 20.68 -1.37
C GLU A 207 -18.40 22.04 -1.15
N ASP A 208 -18.75 23.01 -1.97
CA ASP A 208 -18.37 24.41 -1.79
C ASP A 208 -19.23 25.13 -0.72
N ALA A 209 -19.06 26.45 -0.57
CA ALA A 209 -19.80 27.25 0.39
C ALA A 209 -21.30 27.35 0.09
N ASP A 210 -21.71 27.09 -1.16
CA ASP A 210 -23.09 27.15 -1.63
C ASP A 210 -23.76 25.76 -1.58
N GLY A 211 -23.01 24.71 -1.17
CA GLY A 211 -23.48 23.32 -1.08
C GLY A 211 -23.45 22.57 -2.40
N GLU A 212 -22.77 23.11 -3.41
CA GLU A 212 -22.59 22.45 -4.70
C GLU A 212 -21.36 21.55 -4.66
N THR A 213 -21.45 20.35 -5.24
CA THR A 213 -20.31 19.43 -5.31
C THR A 213 -19.22 20.02 -6.20
N ILE A 214 -18.01 20.17 -5.66
CA ILE A 214 -16.83 20.59 -6.42
C ILE A 214 -16.46 19.46 -7.39
N PRO A 215 -16.40 19.72 -8.71
CA PRO A 215 -16.05 18.69 -9.69
C PRO A 215 -14.70 18.02 -9.41
N GLN A 216 -14.60 16.73 -9.71
CA GLN A 216 -13.33 16.02 -9.66
C GLN A 216 -12.32 16.68 -10.59
N ARG A 217 -11.09 16.78 -10.11
CA ARG A 217 -9.93 17.22 -10.86
C ARG A 217 -8.67 16.59 -10.28
N ILE A 218 -8.19 15.52 -10.91
CA ILE A 218 -7.05 14.74 -10.43
C ILE A 218 -6.04 14.49 -11.55
N ILE A 219 -4.78 14.38 -11.18
CA ILE A 219 -3.81 13.73 -12.06
C ILE A 219 -4.11 12.24 -12.03
N GLU A 220 -4.57 11.69 -13.14
CA GLU A 220 -4.97 10.28 -13.26
C GLU A 220 -3.84 9.39 -13.77
N ARG A 221 -2.84 9.96 -14.46
CA ARG A 221 -1.72 9.20 -15.00
C ARG A 221 -0.39 9.92 -14.84
N PHE A 222 0.63 9.14 -14.53
CA PHE A 222 2.02 9.55 -14.57
C PHE A 222 2.83 8.51 -15.34
N ARG A 223 3.70 8.95 -16.26
CA ARG A 223 4.58 8.08 -17.01
C ARG A 223 6.00 8.63 -17.04
N ALA A 224 6.98 7.74 -16.93
CA ALA A 224 8.38 8.02 -17.18
C ALA A 224 8.94 7.06 -18.23
N GLU A 225 9.64 7.62 -19.23
CA GLU A 225 10.26 6.88 -20.32
C GLU A 225 11.74 7.31 -20.44
N LEU A 226 12.63 6.35 -20.60
CA LEU A 226 14.03 6.59 -20.92
C LEU A 226 14.28 6.21 -22.38
N ASP A 227 14.62 7.18 -23.22
CA ASP A 227 14.81 7.00 -24.67
C ASP A 227 13.61 6.35 -25.36
N GLY A 228 12.40 6.72 -24.95
CA GLY A 228 11.13 6.19 -25.46
C GLY A 228 10.72 4.82 -24.91
N GLU A 229 11.52 4.20 -24.04
CA GLU A 229 11.14 2.96 -23.36
C GLU A 229 10.62 3.23 -21.96
N THR A 230 9.48 2.61 -21.64
CA THR A 230 8.81 2.82 -20.35
C THR A 230 9.69 2.35 -19.18
N VAL A 231 9.88 3.22 -18.19
CA VAL A 231 10.47 2.94 -16.89
C VAL A 231 9.36 2.61 -15.88
N ILE A 232 8.35 3.50 -15.83
CA ILE A 232 7.18 3.39 -14.97
C ILE A 232 5.97 4.01 -15.64
N ASP A 233 4.82 3.37 -15.51
CA ASP A 233 3.49 3.89 -15.89
C ASP A 233 2.56 3.75 -14.69
N ALA A 234 2.02 4.86 -14.21
CA ALA A 234 1.22 4.89 -12.99
C ALA A 234 -0.19 5.40 -13.26
N GLU A 235 -1.18 4.66 -12.79
CA GLU A 235 -2.56 5.11 -12.65
C GLU A 235 -2.73 5.66 -11.24
N LEU A 236 -3.15 6.91 -11.12
CA LEU A 236 -3.30 7.63 -9.86
C LEU A 236 -4.79 7.81 -9.55
N ALA A 237 -5.16 7.71 -8.28
CA ALA A 237 -6.56 7.76 -7.86
C ALA A 237 -6.81 8.84 -6.80
N ARG A 238 -8.07 9.03 -6.42
CA ARG A 238 -8.55 10.08 -5.52
C ARG A 238 -7.93 10.06 -4.13
N SER A 239 -7.41 8.91 -3.68
CA SER A 239 -6.75 8.77 -2.39
C SER A 239 -5.28 9.21 -2.40
N LEU A 240 -4.74 9.64 -3.56
CA LEU A 240 -3.45 10.31 -3.61
C LEU A 240 -3.58 11.73 -3.01
N ALA A 241 -2.56 12.18 -2.30
CA ALA A 241 -2.55 13.51 -1.69
C ALA A 241 -2.44 14.62 -2.74
N ALA A 242 -2.83 15.85 -2.37
CA ALA A 242 -2.53 17.04 -3.16
C ALA A 242 -1.02 17.16 -3.41
N ASP A 243 -0.66 17.87 -4.47
CA ASP A 243 0.72 18.00 -4.93
C ASP A 243 1.39 16.64 -5.12
N PRO A 244 0.96 15.85 -6.15
CA PRO A 244 1.48 14.53 -6.41
C PRO A 244 3.00 14.48 -6.34
N TYR A 245 3.49 13.81 -5.31
CA TYR A 245 4.89 13.54 -5.06
C TYR A 245 5.16 12.09 -5.41
N ILE A 246 6.07 11.83 -6.36
CA ILE A 246 6.47 10.48 -6.73
C ILE A 246 7.98 10.40 -6.71
N ARG A 247 8.53 9.54 -5.86
CA ARG A 247 9.94 9.17 -5.86
C ARG A 247 10.03 7.74 -6.36
N PHE A 248 10.83 7.53 -7.36
CA PHE A 248 11.07 6.23 -7.99
C PHE A 248 12.50 6.11 -8.47
N TYR A 249 12.84 5.02 -9.13
CA TYR A 249 14.18 4.76 -9.64
C TYR A 249 14.15 4.48 -11.14
N PHE A 250 15.28 4.73 -11.79
CA PHE A 250 15.51 4.33 -13.17
C PHE A 250 16.97 3.88 -13.34
N ARG A 251 17.23 3.05 -14.34
CA ARG A 251 18.55 2.53 -14.67
C ARG A 251 18.91 2.98 -16.07
N ALA A 252 20.07 3.59 -16.25
CA ALA A 252 20.63 3.95 -17.54
C ALA A 252 22.04 3.38 -17.70
N GLU A 253 22.31 2.79 -18.85
CA GLU A 253 23.63 2.26 -19.21
C GLU A 253 24.46 3.30 -19.94
N GLU A 254 23.82 4.16 -20.70
CA GLU A 254 24.39 5.17 -21.60
C GLU A 254 23.69 6.51 -21.39
N GLU A 255 24.24 7.55 -22.04
CA GLU A 255 23.59 8.86 -22.10
C GLU A 255 22.25 8.76 -22.81
N GLY A 256 21.24 9.49 -22.30
CA GLY A 256 19.90 9.43 -22.83
C GLY A 256 19.03 10.59 -22.36
N GLU A 257 17.76 10.54 -22.70
CA GLU A 257 16.73 11.48 -22.28
C GLU A 257 15.64 10.79 -21.48
N LEU A 258 15.42 11.24 -20.26
CA LEU A 258 14.27 10.83 -19.44
C LEU A 258 13.11 11.79 -19.70
N TYR A 259 12.03 11.28 -20.27
CA TYR A 259 10.78 11.98 -20.52
C TYR A 259 9.76 11.64 -19.43
N LEU A 260 9.11 12.65 -18.87
CA LEU A 260 8.12 12.54 -17.80
C LEU A 260 6.83 13.22 -18.25
N LEU A 261 5.69 12.54 -18.06
CA LEU A 261 4.36 13.00 -18.44
C LEU A 261 3.38 12.85 -17.27
N TRP A 262 2.66 13.91 -16.96
CA TRP A 262 1.48 13.92 -16.09
C TRP A 262 0.25 14.23 -16.92
N GLN A 263 -0.82 13.52 -16.67
CA GLN A 263 -2.10 13.73 -17.35
C GLN A 263 -3.21 13.87 -16.31
N GLU A 264 -3.96 14.95 -16.43
CA GLU A 264 -5.18 15.22 -15.63
C GLU A 264 -6.39 14.54 -16.27
N ASP A 265 -7.42 14.26 -15.49
CA ASP A 265 -8.70 13.68 -15.96
C ASP A 265 -9.46 14.58 -16.93
N SER A 266 -9.16 15.88 -16.99
CA SER A 266 -9.62 16.81 -18.05
C SER A 266 -8.94 16.60 -19.41
N GLY A 267 -7.83 15.84 -19.45
CA GLY A 267 -6.97 15.67 -20.60
C GLY A 267 -5.81 16.68 -20.66
N ALA A 268 -5.71 17.64 -19.74
CA ALA A 268 -4.55 18.53 -19.63
C ALA A 268 -3.30 17.74 -19.27
N THR A 269 -2.14 18.16 -19.81
CA THR A 269 -0.85 17.49 -19.60
C THR A 269 0.22 18.44 -19.12
N ALA A 270 1.16 17.92 -18.34
CA ALA A 270 2.44 18.56 -18.02
C ALA A 270 3.59 17.60 -18.36
N GLU A 271 4.66 18.13 -18.88
CA GLU A 271 5.80 17.34 -19.36
C GLU A 271 7.11 17.88 -18.79
N SER A 272 8.09 17.01 -18.69
CA SER A 272 9.45 17.38 -18.37
C SER A 272 10.44 16.46 -19.08
N ARG A 273 11.54 17.01 -19.58
CA ARG A 273 12.64 16.28 -20.21
C ARG A 273 13.92 16.52 -19.45
N GLN A 274 14.63 15.47 -19.12
CA GLN A 274 15.84 15.52 -18.34
C GLN A 274 16.95 14.75 -19.06
N SER A 275 18.10 15.40 -19.29
CA SER A 275 19.28 14.71 -19.82
C SER A 275 19.86 13.78 -18.73
N VAL A 276 20.18 12.57 -19.13
CA VAL A 276 20.77 11.52 -18.29
C VAL A 276 22.18 11.26 -18.79
N SER A 277 23.19 11.35 -17.92
CA SER A 277 24.59 11.07 -18.22
C SER A 277 25.19 10.22 -17.10
N PRO A 278 25.17 8.88 -17.24
CA PRO A 278 25.88 8.00 -16.33
C PRO A 278 27.41 8.20 -16.47
N GLY A 279 28.14 8.15 -15.31
CA GLY A 279 29.59 8.38 -15.32
C GLY A 279 30.33 7.59 -14.24
#